data_e98fe818690d8d6160e71a5710ea8904
#
_entry.id   e98fe818690d8d6160e71a5710ea8904
#
_cell.length_a   1.000
_cell.length_b   1.000
_cell.length_c   1.000
_cell.angle_alpha   90.00
_cell.angle_beta   90.00
_cell.angle_gamma   90.00
#
_symmetry.space_group_name_H-M   'P 1'
#
loop_
_entity.id
_entity.type
_entity.pdbx_description
1 polymer ?
#
loop_
_entity_poly.entity_id
_entity_poly.type
_entity_poly.pdbx_seq_one_letter_code
_entity_poly.pdbx_strand_id
1 'polypeptide(L)'
;MEYRYLGNTGLQVSELCMGTMQFGWTADESLSYQILSASFEAGINFLDTADIYSRWAQGNAGGVAETIIGNWIKKENISRHQLVIATKVRGRMGDDPNDEGLSRAHILRAVEDSLDRLGTDYIDLYQPHWFDEHTPVEETLSAFDDLVHQGK
;
A
#
# COMPACT_ATOMS: atom_id res chain seq x y z
N MET A 1 -16.89 -12.42 -10.41
CA MET A 1 -16.34 -11.04 -10.26
C MET A 1 -16.19 -10.43 -11.64
N GLU A 2 -16.59 -9.18 -11.83
CA GLU A 2 -16.32 -8.44 -13.05
C GLU A 2 -15.02 -7.64 -12.91
N TYR A 3 -14.33 -7.41 -14.04
CA TYR A 3 -13.07 -6.68 -14.09
C TYR A 3 -13.19 -5.50 -15.05
N ARG A 4 -12.48 -4.42 -14.74
CA ARG A 4 -12.41 -3.23 -15.58
C ARG A 4 -11.03 -2.61 -15.58
N TYR A 5 -10.71 -1.82 -16.56
CA TYR A 5 -9.45 -1.11 -16.62
C TYR A 5 -9.39 -0.01 -15.54
N LEU A 6 -8.25 0.09 -14.87
CA LEU A 6 -7.98 1.14 -13.89
C LEU A 6 -7.65 2.45 -14.63
N GLY A 7 -8.66 3.34 -14.71
CA GLY A 7 -8.54 4.59 -15.45
C GLY A 7 -8.18 4.36 -16.93
N ASN A 8 -7.16 5.05 -17.40
CA ASN A 8 -6.65 4.95 -18.79
C ASN A 8 -5.41 4.06 -18.90
N THR A 9 -5.21 3.13 -17.96
CA THR A 9 -4.08 2.19 -17.97
C THR A 9 -4.48 0.85 -18.60
N GLY A 10 -3.50 0.00 -18.90
CA GLY A 10 -3.73 -1.38 -19.34
C GLY A 10 -4.01 -2.35 -18.17
N LEU A 11 -4.02 -1.86 -16.91
CA LEU A 11 -4.17 -2.69 -15.71
C LEU A 11 -5.65 -3.02 -15.47
N GLN A 12 -5.97 -4.30 -15.34
CA GLN A 12 -7.33 -4.75 -15.04
C GLN A 12 -7.49 -5.06 -13.54
N VAL A 13 -8.49 -4.48 -12.93
CA VAL A 13 -8.85 -4.66 -11.52
C VAL A 13 -10.28 -5.16 -11.38
N SER A 14 -10.54 -5.90 -10.30
CA SER A 14 -11.90 -6.23 -9.90
C SER A 14 -12.71 -4.96 -9.60
N GLU A 15 -14.01 -4.97 -9.90
CA GLU A 15 -14.90 -3.84 -9.59
C GLU A 15 -14.98 -3.51 -8.10
N LEU A 16 -14.74 -4.52 -7.26
CA LEU A 16 -14.61 -4.36 -5.82
C LEU A 16 -13.12 -4.30 -5.46
N CYS A 17 -12.77 -3.34 -4.62
CA CYS A 17 -11.45 -3.20 -4.02
C CYS A 17 -11.52 -3.60 -2.54
N MET A 18 -10.57 -4.40 -2.06
CA MET A 18 -10.45 -4.77 -0.65
C MET A 18 -9.66 -3.71 0.09
N GLY A 19 -10.34 -2.87 0.88
CA GLY A 19 -9.71 -1.92 1.78
C GLY A 19 -9.22 -2.60 3.06
N THR A 20 -8.02 -2.25 3.51
CA THR A 20 -7.31 -2.94 4.61
C THR A 20 -7.06 -2.08 5.85
N MET A 21 -7.70 -0.92 5.96
CA MET A 21 -7.51 0.03 7.07
C MET A 21 -7.78 -0.60 8.46
N GLN A 22 -8.58 -1.64 8.52
CA GLN A 22 -8.95 -2.33 9.77
C GLN A 22 -7.92 -3.37 10.23
N PHE A 23 -7.00 -3.78 9.34
CA PHE A 23 -6.03 -4.83 9.62
C PHE A 23 -4.99 -4.39 10.64
N GLY A 24 -4.78 -5.21 11.67
CA GLY A 24 -3.94 -4.87 12.81
C GLY A 24 -4.57 -3.88 13.80
N TRP A 25 -5.85 -3.57 13.64
CA TRP A 25 -6.63 -2.74 14.57
C TRP A 25 -7.88 -3.49 15.05
N THR A 26 -9.00 -3.41 14.32
CA THR A 26 -10.24 -4.12 14.67
C THR A 26 -10.31 -5.53 14.09
N ALA A 27 -9.52 -5.82 13.07
CA ALA A 27 -9.26 -7.16 12.57
C ALA A 27 -7.81 -7.54 12.92
N ASP A 28 -7.63 -8.54 13.78
CA ASP A 28 -6.32 -9.10 14.06
C ASP A 28 -5.73 -9.82 12.83
N GLU A 29 -4.50 -10.28 12.91
CA GLU A 29 -3.82 -10.95 11.79
C GLU A 29 -4.60 -12.17 11.30
N SER A 30 -5.13 -12.99 12.20
CA SER A 30 -5.87 -14.20 11.84
C SER A 30 -7.16 -13.90 11.09
N LEU A 31 -7.94 -12.93 11.56
CA LEU A 31 -9.16 -12.49 10.90
C LEU A 31 -8.84 -11.78 9.57
N SER A 32 -7.77 -10.99 9.52
CA SER A 32 -7.32 -10.33 8.30
C SER A 32 -6.97 -11.34 7.21
N TYR A 33 -6.30 -12.44 7.55
CA TYR A 33 -6.01 -13.52 6.60
C TYR A 33 -7.29 -14.20 6.08
N GLN A 34 -8.25 -14.46 6.95
CA GLN A 34 -9.54 -15.04 6.52
C GLN A 34 -10.27 -14.10 5.54
N ILE A 35 -10.27 -12.79 5.82
CA ILE A 35 -10.88 -11.78 4.96
C ILE A 35 -10.15 -11.72 3.60
N LEU A 36 -8.82 -11.67 3.60
CA LEU A 36 -8.01 -11.64 2.37
C LEU A 36 -8.24 -12.90 1.53
N SER A 37 -8.20 -14.09 2.14
CA SER A 37 -8.41 -15.36 1.43
C SER A 37 -9.81 -15.45 0.84
N ALA A 38 -10.84 -15.10 1.60
CA ALA A 38 -12.23 -15.09 1.10
C ALA A 38 -12.41 -14.06 -0.03
N SER A 39 -11.78 -12.90 0.06
CA SER A 39 -11.82 -11.88 -0.98
C SER A 39 -11.13 -12.35 -2.26
N PHE A 40 -9.96 -12.95 -2.15
CA PHE A 40 -9.20 -13.50 -3.27
C PHE A 40 -9.95 -14.65 -3.95
N GLU A 41 -10.51 -15.59 -3.17
CA GLU A 41 -11.34 -16.69 -3.68
C GLU A 41 -12.61 -16.18 -4.40
N ALA A 42 -13.17 -15.05 -3.95
CA ALA A 42 -14.29 -14.39 -4.64
C ALA A 42 -13.86 -13.66 -5.93
N GLY A 43 -12.57 -13.64 -6.27
CA GLY A 43 -12.02 -13.02 -7.46
C GLY A 43 -11.64 -11.53 -7.28
N ILE A 44 -11.54 -11.01 -6.05
CA ILE A 44 -11.00 -9.68 -5.81
C ILE A 44 -9.48 -9.75 -5.96
N ASN A 45 -8.94 -8.99 -6.92
CA ASN A 45 -7.51 -8.88 -7.16
C ASN A 45 -6.94 -7.52 -6.74
N PHE A 46 -7.79 -6.58 -6.33
CA PHE A 46 -7.40 -5.20 -6.02
C PHE A 46 -7.44 -4.98 -4.51
N LEU A 47 -6.27 -4.69 -3.92
CA LEU A 47 -6.08 -4.41 -2.50
C LEU A 47 -5.67 -2.95 -2.32
N ASP A 48 -6.31 -2.25 -1.38
CA ASP A 48 -5.96 -0.88 -0.99
C ASP A 48 -5.45 -0.86 0.45
N THR A 49 -4.22 -0.43 0.62
CA THR A 49 -3.55 -0.25 1.91
C THR A 49 -2.86 1.11 2.00
N ALA A 50 -2.13 1.38 3.07
CA ALA A 50 -1.27 2.55 3.24
C ALA A 50 -0.20 2.28 4.31
N ASP A 51 0.92 3.02 4.23
CA ASP A 51 2.00 2.99 5.21
C ASP A 51 1.52 3.27 6.63
N ILE A 52 0.63 4.26 6.82
CA ILE A 52 0.14 4.71 8.13
C ILE A 52 -0.97 3.82 8.72
N TYR A 53 -1.55 2.87 7.95
CA TYR A 53 -2.70 2.13 8.43
C TYR A 53 -2.41 1.38 9.73
N SER A 54 -3.36 1.44 10.64
CA SER A 54 -3.34 0.94 12.03
C SER A 54 -2.40 1.67 12.99
N ARG A 55 -1.70 2.75 12.60
CA ARG A 55 -0.84 3.50 13.52
C ARG A 55 -1.59 4.07 14.74
N TRP A 56 -2.88 4.36 14.57
CA TRP A 56 -3.75 4.83 15.67
C TRP A 56 -4.11 3.73 16.69
N ALA A 57 -3.85 2.47 16.39
CA ALA A 57 -4.06 1.40 17.35
C ALA A 57 -2.91 1.35 18.37
N GLN A 58 -3.24 1.13 19.64
CA GLN A 58 -2.25 1.12 20.70
C GLN A 58 -1.14 0.10 20.45
N GLY A 59 0.10 0.56 20.46
CA GLY A 59 1.29 -0.27 20.28
C GLY A 59 1.74 -0.44 18.82
N ASN A 60 1.00 0.12 17.84
CA ASN A 60 1.37 0.04 16.44
C ASN A 60 2.21 1.26 16.00
N ALA A 61 3.28 1.02 15.27
CA ALA A 61 4.13 2.06 14.70
C ALA A 61 3.69 2.54 13.29
N GLY A 62 2.65 1.93 12.71
CA GLY A 62 2.28 2.02 11.30
C GLY A 62 2.83 0.82 10.51
N GLY A 63 2.42 0.68 9.23
CA GLY A 63 2.86 -0.40 8.36
C GLY A 63 2.28 -1.79 8.65
N VAL A 64 1.47 -1.92 9.69
CA VAL A 64 0.95 -3.22 10.14
C VAL A 64 0.04 -3.85 9.09
N ALA A 65 -0.81 -3.07 8.43
CA ALA A 65 -1.68 -3.57 7.36
C ALA A 65 -0.87 -4.10 6.16
N GLU A 66 0.18 -3.39 5.74
CA GLU A 66 1.09 -3.85 4.68
C GLU A 66 1.82 -5.13 5.07
N THR A 67 2.32 -5.21 6.31
CA THR A 67 2.98 -6.41 6.84
C THR A 67 2.05 -7.61 6.86
N ILE A 68 0.79 -7.44 7.26
CA ILE A 68 -0.23 -8.50 7.24
C ILE A 68 -0.47 -8.99 5.80
N ILE A 69 -0.59 -8.06 4.83
CA ILE A 69 -0.76 -8.42 3.41
C ILE A 69 0.45 -9.21 2.91
N GLY A 70 1.67 -8.72 3.14
CA GLY A 70 2.91 -9.39 2.71
C GLY A 70 3.05 -10.80 3.31
N ASN A 71 2.79 -10.94 4.61
CA ASN A 71 2.80 -12.23 5.29
C ASN A 71 1.73 -13.19 4.75
N TRP A 72 0.52 -12.70 4.44
CA TRP A 72 -0.55 -13.48 3.85
C TRP A 72 -0.18 -13.98 2.44
N ILE A 73 0.34 -13.11 1.57
CA ILE A 73 0.81 -13.48 0.23
C ILE A 73 1.83 -14.62 0.30
N LYS A 74 2.81 -14.50 1.21
CA LYS A 74 3.84 -15.51 1.42
C LYS A 74 3.28 -16.81 1.97
N LYS A 75 2.38 -16.74 2.96
CA LYS A 75 1.78 -17.90 3.63
C LYS A 75 0.92 -18.72 2.68
N GLU A 76 0.06 -18.05 1.90
CA GLU A 76 -0.85 -18.71 0.96
C GLU A 76 -0.17 -19.01 -0.40
N ASN A 77 1.11 -18.66 -0.54
CA ASN A 77 1.90 -18.88 -1.78
C ASN A 77 1.23 -18.25 -3.02
N ILE A 78 0.69 -17.03 -2.86
CA ILE A 78 0.01 -16.33 -3.96
C ILE A 78 1.05 -15.70 -4.86
N SER A 79 0.93 -15.93 -6.16
CA SER A 79 1.78 -15.25 -7.14
C SER A 79 1.50 -13.75 -7.17
N ARG A 80 2.55 -12.92 -6.99
CA ARG A 80 2.42 -11.44 -6.88
C ARG A 80 1.64 -10.81 -8.05
N HIS A 81 1.82 -11.33 -9.28
CA HIS A 81 1.13 -10.84 -10.48
C HIS A 81 -0.38 -11.10 -10.50
N GLN A 82 -0.92 -11.88 -9.57
CA GLN A 82 -2.36 -12.10 -9.44
C GLN A 82 -3.05 -10.99 -8.65
N LEU A 83 -2.27 -10.10 -8.04
CA LEU A 83 -2.76 -9.01 -7.21
C LEU A 83 -2.37 -7.65 -7.79
N VAL A 84 -3.26 -6.70 -7.64
CA VAL A 84 -2.99 -5.27 -7.83
C VAL A 84 -3.00 -4.63 -6.45
N ILE A 85 -1.84 -4.15 -6.02
CA ILE A 85 -1.66 -3.56 -4.68
C ILE A 85 -1.50 -2.06 -4.82
N ALA A 86 -2.46 -1.33 -4.22
CA ALA A 86 -2.36 0.10 -4.01
C ALA A 86 -1.88 0.37 -2.60
N THR A 87 -0.85 1.21 -2.44
CA THR A 87 -0.46 1.75 -1.14
C THR A 87 -0.18 3.24 -1.23
N LYS A 88 0.03 3.89 -0.08
CA LYS A 88 0.05 5.34 0.01
C LYS A 88 1.16 5.81 0.95
N VAL A 89 1.68 7.00 0.66
CA VAL A 89 2.69 7.72 1.44
C VAL A 89 2.17 9.11 1.85
N ARG A 90 2.63 9.62 2.91
CA ARG A 90 2.51 10.98 3.45
C ARG A 90 2.40 10.99 4.97
N GLY A 91 1.80 9.95 5.56
CA GLY A 91 1.60 9.90 7.01
C GLY A 91 2.93 9.87 7.78
N ARG A 92 2.88 10.33 9.03
CA ARG A 92 4.05 10.27 9.93
C ARG A 92 4.35 8.82 10.31
N MET A 93 5.55 8.33 9.97
CA MET A 93 5.98 6.96 10.23
C MET A 93 7.08 6.84 11.30
N GLY A 94 7.62 7.96 11.77
CA GLY A 94 8.66 8.03 12.80
C GLY A 94 8.61 9.32 13.59
N ASP A 95 9.66 9.56 14.39
CA ASP A 95 9.75 10.71 15.28
C ASP A 95 10.59 11.86 14.69
N ASP A 96 11.36 11.60 13.63
CA ASP A 96 12.16 12.62 12.98
C ASP A 96 11.31 13.60 12.16
N PRO A 97 11.77 14.86 12.00
CA PRO A 97 11.04 15.87 11.24
C PRO A 97 10.73 15.51 9.80
N ASN A 98 11.53 14.62 9.19
CA ASN A 98 11.39 14.16 7.81
C ASN A 98 10.72 12.78 7.68
N ASP A 99 10.05 12.29 8.73
CA ASP A 99 9.34 11.02 8.73
C ASP A 99 7.86 11.17 8.32
N GLU A 100 7.52 12.28 7.67
CA GLU A 100 6.20 12.56 7.12
C GLU A 100 6.28 13.49 5.89
N GLY A 101 5.15 13.67 5.20
CA GLY A 101 5.02 14.59 4.09
C GLY A 101 5.24 13.94 2.74
N LEU A 102 5.33 14.79 1.70
CA LEU A 102 5.52 14.36 0.31
C LEU A 102 6.83 14.86 -0.28
N SER A 103 7.81 15.20 0.58
CA SER A 103 9.15 15.51 0.10
C SER A 103 9.76 14.31 -0.64
N ARG A 104 10.57 14.60 -1.65
CA ARG A 104 11.31 13.58 -2.39
C ARG A 104 12.07 12.62 -1.46
N ALA A 105 12.74 13.15 -0.44
CA ALA A 105 13.52 12.36 0.50
C ALA A 105 12.64 11.36 1.28
N HIS A 106 11.44 11.80 1.72
CA HIS A 106 10.51 10.93 2.41
C HIS A 106 9.90 9.88 1.48
N ILE A 107 9.42 10.27 0.29
CA ILE A 107 8.82 9.36 -0.68
C ILE A 107 9.77 8.21 -1.03
N LEU A 108 11.04 8.53 -1.35
CA LEU A 108 12.02 7.51 -1.75
C LEU A 108 12.38 6.54 -0.62
N ARG A 109 12.35 6.98 0.63
CA ARG A 109 12.55 6.10 1.79
C ARG A 109 11.28 5.28 2.10
N ALA A 110 10.14 5.94 2.13
CA ALA A 110 8.87 5.31 2.48
C ALA A 110 8.46 4.19 1.50
N VAL A 111 8.80 4.32 0.20
CA VAL A 111 8.52 3.26 -0.77
C VAL A 111 9.33 2.00 -0.48
N GLU A 112 10.62 2.12 -0.12
CA GLU A 112 11.44 0.95 0.25
C GLU A 112 10.86 0.24 1.48
N ASP A 113 10.49 1.02 2.50
CA ASP A 113 9.87 0.49 3.71
C ASP A 113 8.53 -0.23 3.40
N SER A 114 7.73 0.29 2.47
CA SER A 114 6.48 -0.35 2.03
C SER A 114 6.74 -1.62 1.23
N LEU A 115 7.73 -1.62 0.32
CA LEU A 115 8.15 -2.80 -0.43
C LEU A 115 8.63 -3.92 0.50
N ASP A 116 9.44 -3.59 1.51
CA ASP A 116 9.92 -4.53 2.52
C ASP A 116 8.76 -5.15 3.32
N ARG A 117 7.80 -4.32 3.79
CA ARG A 117 6.61 -4.81 4.52
C ARG A 117 5.71 -5.70 3.66
N LEU A 118 5.50 -5.33 2.42
CA LEU A 118 4.70 -6.09 1.45
C LEU A 118 5.43 -7.34 0.92
N GLY A 119 6.76 -7.41 1.08
CA GLY A 119 7.57 -8.53 0.59
C GLY A 119 7.60 -8.62 -0.93
N THR A 120 7.66 -7.49 -1.63
CA THR A 120 7.62 -7.38 -3.09
C THR A 120 8.63 -6.33 -3.57
N ASP A 121 8.95 -6.37 -4.85
CA ASP A 121 9.88 -5.44 -5.50
C ASP A 121 9.17 -4.33 -6.31
N TYR A 122 7.83 -4.37 -6.39
CA TYR A 122 7.03 -3.33 -7.04
C TYR A 122 5.65 -3.15 -6.38
N ILE A 123 5.11 -1.95 -6.54
CA ILE A 123 3.75 -1.53 -6.17
C ILE A 123 3.01 -1.19 -7.46
N ASP A 124 1.77 -1.65 -7.63
CA ASP A 124 1.01 -1.38 -8.85
C ASP A 124 0.45 0.05 -8.90
N LEU A 125 0.06 0.59 -7.73
CA LEU A 125 -0.46 1.95 -7.58
C LEU A 125 0.07 2.60 -6.31
N TYR A 126 1.04 3.51 -6.45
CA TYR A 126 1.58 4.28 -5.33
C TYR A 126 1.00 5.68 -5.31
N GLN A 127 0.44 6.10 -4.19
CA GLN A 127 -0.40 7.30 -4.10
C GLN A 127 0.06 8.27 -3.00
N PRO A 128 0.01 9.61 -3.24
CA PRO A 128 -0.02 10.57 -2.15
C PRO A 128 -1.33 10.37 -1.37
N HIS A 129 -1.26 10.15 -0.07
CA HIS A 129 -2.43 9.83 0.75
C HIS A 129 -3.38 11.02 0.88
N TRP A 130 -2.82 12.22 1.04
CA TRP A 130 -3.51 13.51 1.00
C TRP A 130 -2.52 14.61 0.68
N PHE A 131 -3.04 15.80 0.38
CA PHE A 131 -2.24 16.95 0.00
C PHE A 131 -1.22 17.35 1.09
N ASP A 132 -0.04 17.78 0.66
CA ASP A 132 1.01 18.35 1.52
C ASP A 132 1.26 19.81 1.12
N GLU A 133 0.86 20.73 2.00
CA GLU A 133 1.00 22.18 1.77
C GLU A 133 2.44 22.69 1.87
N HIS A 134 3.36 21.88 2.42
CA HIS A 134 4.75 22.26 2.64
C HIS A 134 5.69 21.79 1.53
N THR A 135 5.23 20.87 0.67
CA THR A 135 6.04 20.34 -0.42
C THR A 135 5.51 20.82 -1.79
N PRO A 136 6.35 21.45 -2.63
CA PRO A 136 5.96 21.76 -4.00
C PRO A 136 5.50 20.50 -4.75
N VAL A 137 4.37 20.60 -5.48
CA VAL A 137 3.82 19.47 -6.20
C VAL A 137 4.77 18.90 -7.25
N GLU A 138 5.62 19.74 -7.82
CA GLU A 138 6.64 19.38 -8.80
C GLU A 138 7.70 18.46 -8.19
N GLU A 139 8.09 18.69 -6.93
CA GLU A 139 9.01 17.81 -6.21
C GLU A 139 8.40 16.43 -5.98
N THR A 140 7.15 16.40 -5.52
CA THR A 140 6.39 15.16 -5.33
C THR A 140 6.27 14.39 -6.64
N LEU A 141 5.82 15.02 -7.72
CA LEU A 141 5.65 14.37 -9.02
C LEU A 141 6.97 13.86 -9.59
N SER A 142 8.07 14.62 -9.43
CA SER A 142 9.41 14.17 -9.85
C SER A 142 9.86 12.92 -9.09
N ALA A 143 9.55 12.83 -7.80
CA ALA A 143 9.87 11.63 -7.02
C ALA A 143 9.08 10.41 -7.51
N PHE A 144 7.79 10.54 -7.77
CA PHE A 144 6.96 9.45 -8.32
C PHE A 144 7.41 9.04 -9.72
N ASP A 145 7.78 10.00 -10.59
CA ASP A 145 8.30 9.70 -11.93
C ASP A 145 9.58 8.86 -11.87
N ASP A 146 10.50 9.20 -10.95
CA ASP A 146 11.71 8.40 -10.74
C ASP A 146 11.38 6.97 -10.25
N LEU A 147 10.39 6.79 -9.39
CA LEU A 147 9.96 5.45 -8.95
C LEU A 147 9.38 4.63 -10.11
N VAL A 148 8.62 5.27 -11.00
CA VAL A 148 8.13 4.63 -12.25
C VAL A 148 9.31 4.18 -13.12
N HIS A 149 10.31 5.03 -13.33
CA HIS A 149 11.51 4.69 -14.12
C HIS A 149 12.35 3.59 -13.47
N GLN A 150 12.34 3.47 -12.14
CA GLN A 150 13.01 2.40 -11.39
C GLN A 150 12.21 1.08 -11.38
N GLY A 151 10.96 1.09 -11.86
CA GLY A 151 10.09 -0.09 -11.86
C GLY A 151 9.50 -0.44 -10.49
N LYS A 152 9.47 0.53 -9.57
CA LYS A 152 8.96 0.34 -8.20
C LYS A 152 7.48 0.67 -8.07
#